data_0d400b7ef0505782deabba2b5aaf9e40
#
_entry.id   0d400b7ef0505782deabba2b5aaf9e40
#
_cell.length_a   1.000
_cell.length_b   1.000
_cell.length_c   1.000
_cell.angle_alpha   90.00
_cell.angle_beta   90.00
_cell.angle_gamma   90.00
#
_symmetry.space_group_name_H-M   'P 1'
#
loop_
_entity.id
_entity.type
_entity.pdbx_description
1 polymer ?
#
loop_
_entity_poly.entity_id
_entity_poly.type
_entity_poly.pdbx_seq_one_letter_code
_entity_poly.pdbx_strand_id
1 'polypeptide(L)'
;MCPCFYVNMTDQHPPIIDYEGSDYQTSFWDQGGRAYEAQAEAVALRRLLPKSGKLLLELGAGAGRNPPRYAGFERVVLLDYSLTQIQQAQERLGKSDRYIYVAGDVYRLPFVDGLFDGATMIRVLHHLAEATRSLAQIRRVLGTGSTFILEVATKLN
;
A
#
# COMPACT_ATOMS: atom_id res chain seq x y z
N MET A 1 -13.43 -18.33 1.48
CA MET A 1 -13.78 -16.96 1.03
C MET A 1 -12.81 -16.04 1.74
N CYS A 2 -11.84 -15.43 1.02
CA CYS A 2 -10.91 -14.49 1.66
C CYS A 2 -11.70 -13.21 1.99
N PRO A 3 -11.78 -12.74 3.24
CA PRO A 3 -12.59 -11.58 3.57
C PRO A 3 -11.96 -10.32 2.97
N CYS A 4 -12.69 -9.65 2.05
CA CYS A 4 -12.45 -8.25 1.76
C CYS A 4 -13.11 -7.43 2.87
N PHE A 5 -12.32 -6.70 3.64
CA PHE A 5 -12.86 -5.78 4.64
C PHE A 5 -13.12 -4.43 3.98
N TYR A 6 -14.37 -4.01 3.96
CA TYR A 6 -14.77 -2.68 3.51
C TYR A 6 -15.02 -1.79 4.73
N VAL A 7 -14.29 -0.70 4.84
CA VAL A 7 -14.52 0.34 5.84
C VAL A 7 -15.22 1.51 5.15
N ASN A 8 -16.43 1.83 5.60
CA ASN A 8 -17.24 2.90 5.01
C ASN A 8 -16.49 4.24 5.06
N MET A 9 -16.13 4.76 3.89
CA MET A 9 -15.42 6.02 3.75
C MET A 9 -16.44 7.15 3.73
N THR A 10 -16.45 8.00 4.77
CA THR A 10 -17.20 9.25 4.72
C THR A 10 -16.37 10.30 3.97
N ASP A 11 -16.99 10.99 3.02
CA ASP A 11 -16.44 11.92 2.02
C ASP A 11 -15.65 13.14 2.53
N GLN A 12 -15.01 13.09 3.68
CA GLN A 12 -14.39 14.27 4.27
C GLN A 12 -13.02 14.64 3.67
N HIS A 13 -12.35 13.71 2.96
CA HIS A 13 -11.03 13.96 2.37
C HIS A 13 -10.88 13.17 1.06
N PRO A 14 -11.47 13.65 -0.05
CA PRO A 14 -11.31 12.98 -1.33
C PRO A 14 -9.82 12.99 -1.73
N PRO A 15 -9.35 11.95 -2.45
CA PRO A 15 -8.01 11.93 -3.02
C PRO A 15 -7.85 13.08 -4.02
N ILE A 16 -6.62 13.59 -4.16
CA ILE A 16 -6.31 14.64 -5.17
C ILE A 16 -6.54 14.08 -6.58
N ILE A 17 -6.29 12.79 -6.78
CA ILE A 17 -6.59 12.05 -8.01
C ILE A 17 -7.40 10.82 -7.62
N ASP A 18 -8.55 10.63 -8.24
CA ASP A 18 -9.41 9.47 -8.00
C ASP A 18 -9.05 8.33 -8.94
N TYR A 19 -8.70 7.18 -8.37
CA TYR A 19 -8.40 5.94 -9.09
C TYR A 19 -9.53 4.91 -9.02
N GLU A 20 -10.67 5.24 -8.38
CA GLU A 20 -11.81 4.31 -8.33
C GLU A 20 -12.34 4.05 -9.75
N GLY A 21 -12.53 2.78 -10.11
CA GLY A 21 -12.95 2.37 -11.44
C GLY A 21 -11.89 2.53 -12.54
N SER A 22 -10.64 2.91 -12.22
CA SER A 22 -9.59 3.15 -13.20
C SER A 22 -8.81 1.89 -13.57
N ASP A 23 -8.23 1.89 -14.77
CA ASP A 23 -7.27 0.91 -15.27
C ASP A 23 -5.80 1.34 -15.05
N TYR A 24 -5.56 2.19 -14.04
CA TYR A 24 -4.26 2.81 -13.77
C TYR A 24 -3.09 1.80 -13.76
N GLN A 25 -3.28 0.63 -13.18
CA GLN A 25 -2.24 -0.39 -13.16
C GLN A 25 -1.83 -0.80 -14.58
N THR A 26 -2.79 -1.08 -15.43
CA THR A 26 -2.53 -1.53 -16.81
C THR A 26 -1.95 -0.40 -17.66
N SER A 27 -2.59 0.77 -17.65
CA SER A 27 -2.20 1.89 -18.52
C SER A 27 -0.88 2.53 -18.11
N PHE A 28 -0.62 2.69 -16.81
CA PHE A 28 0.57 3.38 -16.31
C PHE A 28 1.76 2.43 -16.08
N TRP A 29 1.53 1.27 -15.45
CA TRP A 29 2.62 0.36 -15.08
C TRP A 29 2.90 -0.71 -16.11
N ASP A 30 1.87 -1.46 -16.52
CA ASP A 30 2.07 -2.65 -17.36
C ASP A 30 2.35 -2.27 -18.82
N GLN A 31 1.76 -1.19 -19.34
CA GLN A 31 1.92 -0.69 -20.70
C GLN A 31 2.69 0.62 -20.81
N GLY A 32 2.91 1.32 -19.70
CA GLY A 32 3.49 2.68 -19.65
C GLY A 32 5.02 2.76 -19.79
N GLY A 33 5.73 1.66 -20.09
CA GLY A 33 7.18 1.66 -20.26
C GLY A 33 7.98 1.91 -18.97
N ARG A 34 7.40 1.66 -17.79
CA ARG A 34 7.97 1.94 -16.47
C ARG A 34 8.83 0.81 -15.88
N ALA A 35 9.42 -0.02 -16.74
CA ALA A 35 10.22 -1.16 -16.29
C ALA A 35 11.45 -0.75 -15.46
N TYR A 36 12.08 0.39 -15.81
CA TYR A 36 13.23 0.90 -15.07
C TYR A 36 12.83 1.32 -13.64
N GLU A 37 11.79 2.14 -13.50
CA GLU A 37 11.27 2.58 -12.20
C GLU A 37 10.84 1.39 -11.34
N ALA A 38 10.13 0.44 -11.93
CA ALA A 38 9.70 -0.78 -11.24
C ALA A 38 10.89 -1.61 -10.74
N GLN A 39 11.98 -1.67 -11.51
CA GLN A 39 13.21 -2.35 -11.09
C GLN A 39 13.96 -1.59 -10.00
N ALA A 40 14.08 -0.27 -10.12
CA ALA A 40 14.71 0.58 -9.11
C ALA A 40 13.99 0.45 -7.74
N GLU A 41 12.65 0.51 -7.75
CA GLU A 41 11.83 0.27 -6.56
C GLU A 41 12.07 -1.14 -5.98
N ALA A 42 12.11 -2.18 -6.82
CA ALA A 42 12.36 -3.54 -6.36
C ALA A 42 13.72 -3.70 -5.69
N VAL A 43 14.77 -3.04 -6.21
CA VAL A 43 16.10 -3.02 -5.61
C VAL A 43 16.08 -2.29 -4.27
N ALA A 44 15.43 -1.11 -4.21
CA ALA A 44 15.32 -0.31 -3.00
C ALA A 44 14.58 -1.08 -1.89
N LEU A 45 13.41 -1.63 -2.20
CA LEU A 45 12.63 -2.43 -1.25
C LEU A 45 13.42 -3.62 -0.70
N ARG A 46 14.11 -4.36 -1.56
CA ARG A 46 14.93 -5.50 -1.14
C ARG A 46 16.09 -5.11 -0.21
N ARG A 47 16.63 -3.89 -0.36
CA ARG A 47 17.74 -3.38 0.48
C ARG A 47 17.27 -2.79 1.79
N LEU A 48 16.12 -2.11 1.80
CA LEU A 48 15.64 -1.30 2.92
C LEU A 48 14.71 -2.08 3.84
N LEU A 49 13.94 -3.03 3.32
CA LEU A 49 13.04 -3.85 4.13
C LEU A 49 13.82 -4.80 5.05
N PRO A 50 13.32 -5.02 6.27
CA PRO A 50 13.81 -6.08 7.14
C PRO A 50 13.77 -7.44 6.43
N LYS A 51 14.74 -8.31 6.76
CA LYS A 51 14.84 -9.65 6.19
C LYS A 51 13.75 -10.61 6.67
N SER A 52 13.09 -10.27 7.79
CA SER A 52 12.01 -11.05 8.37
C SER A 52 11.06 -10.15 9.15
N GLY A 53 9.79 -10.55 9.21
CA GLY A 53 8.72 -9.90 9.97
C GLY A 53 7.44 -10.73 9.88
N LYS A 54 6.53 -10.52 10.82
CA LYS A 54 5.23 -11.21 10.81
C LYS A 54 4.22 -10.51 9.89
N LEU A 55 4.07 -9.20 10.06
CA LEU A 55 3.02 -8.45 9.38
C LEU A 55 3.53 -7.13 8.80
N LEU A 56 3.38 -6.96 7.50
CA LEU A 56 3.67 -5.73 6.77
C LEU A 56 2.36 -5.05 6.36
N LEU A 57 2.30 -3.72 6.46
CA LEU A 57 1.24 -2.89 5.89
C LEU A 57 1.73 -2.21 4.61
N GLU A 58 1.07 -2.43 3.48
CA GLU A 58 1.23 -1.62 2.28
C GLU A 58 0.08 -0.63 2.17
N LEU A 59 0.40 0.67 2.17
CA LEU A 59 -0.55 1.77 2.06
C LEU A 59 -0.58 2.28 0.61
N GLY A 60 -1.78 2.35 0.03
CA GLY A 60 -1.95 2.64 -1.38
C GLY A 60 -1.45 1.49 -2.26
N ALA A 61 -1.89 0.28 -1.93
CA ALA A 61 -1.43 -0.95 -2.57
C ALA A 61 -1.80 -1.05 -4.05
N GLY A 62 -2.80 -0.27 -4.50
CA GLY A 62 -3.32 -0.33 -5.85
C GLY A 62 -3.71 -1.76 -6.23
N ALA A 63 -3.43 -2.15 -7.48
CA ALA A 63 -3.69 -3.50 -7.97
C ALA A 63 -2.62 -4.55 -7.57
N GLY A 64 -1.90 -4.33 -6.47
CA GLY A 64 -1.03 -5.36 -5.87
C GLY A 64 0.27 -5.63 -6.63
N ARG A 65 0.95 -4.60 -7.11
CA ARG A 65 2.21 -4.74 -7.86
C ARG A 65 3.39 -5.13 -6.96
N ASN A 66 3.48 -4.57 -5.77
CA ASN A 66 4.66 -4.70 -4.89
C ASN A 66 4.65 -5.91 -3.93
N PRO A 67 3.50 -6.44 -3.46
CA PRO A 67 3.47 -7.50 -2.44
C PRO A 67 4.37 -8.72 -2.71
N PRO A 68 4.58 -9.18 -3.96
CA PRO A 68 5.54 -10.27 -4.23
C PRO A 68 6.99 -9.94 -3.81
N ARG A 69 7.34 -8.65 -3.66
CA ARG A 69 8.68 -8.18 -3.28
C ARG A 69 8.92 -8.23 -1.77
N TYR A 70 7.88 -8.47 -0.96
CA TYR A 70 7.93 -8.47 0.51
C TYR A 70 8.18 -9.87 1.09
N ALA A 71 9.08 -10.64 0.46
CA ALA A 71 9.31 -12.05 0.77
C ALA A 71 9.72 -12.33 2.24
N GLY A 72 10.28 -11.34 2.93
CA GLY A 72 10.69 -11.46 4.33
C GLY A 72 9.53 -11.45 5.34
N PHE A 73 8.33 -11.07 4.94
CA PHE A 73 7.17 -11.00 5.83
C PHE A 73 6.24 -12.19 5.64
N GLU A 74 5.73 -12.74 6.76
CA GLU A 74 4.80 -13.87 6.73
C GLU A 74 3.46 -13.48 6.08
N ARG A 75 2.94 -12.30 6.44
CA ARG A 75 1.70 -11.74 5.90
C ARG A 75 1.86 -10.30 5.48
N VAL A 76 1.05 -9.90 4.49
CA VAL A 76 0.99 -8.53 3.98
C VAL A 76 -0.46 -8.07 3.96
N VAL A 77 -0.73 -6.95 4.62
CA VAL A 77 -2.00 -6.24 4.52
C VAL A 77 -1.88 -5.22 3.41
N LEU A 78 -2.71 -5.35 2.39
CA LEU A 78 -2.84 -4.41 1.29
C LEU A 78 -4.00 -3.47 1.60
N LEU A 79 -3.71 -2.20 1.83
CA LEU A 79 -4.73 -1.18 2.05
C LEU A 79 -4.74 -0.19 0.89
N ASP A 80 -5.92 0.02 0.32
CA ASP A 80 -6.18 1.08 -0.64
C ASP A 80 -7.58 1.67 -0.39
N TYR A 81 -7.78 2.95 -0.76
CA TYR A 81 -9.11 3.55 -0.66
C TYR A 81 -10.05 3.01 -1.74
N SER A 82 -9.51 2.66 -2.91
CA SER A 82 -10.26 2.16 -4.06
C SER A 82 -10.58 0.67 -3.91
N LEU A 83 -11.87 0.36 -3.83
CA LEU A 83 -12.33 -1.02 -3.83
C LEU A 83 -11.98 -1.73 -5.14
N THR A 84 -12.07 -1.02 -6.27
CA THR A 84 -11.70 -1.55 -7.60
C THR A 84 -10.23 -1.99 -7.62
N GLN A 85 -9.33 -1.17 -7.09
CA GLN A 85 -7.90 -1.52 -7.03
C GLN A 85 -7.65 -2.73 -6.12
N ILE A 86 -8.31 -2.81 -4.98
CA ILE A 86 -8.20 -3.98 -4.08
C ILE A 86 -8.73 -5.26 -4.72
N GLN A 87 -9.81 -5.19 -5.50
CA GLN A 87 -10.33 -6.34 -6.26
C GLN A 87 -9.33 -6.79 -7.32
N GLN A 88 -8.74 -5.87 -8.08
CA GLN A 88 -7.68 -6.18 -9.04
C GLN A 88 -6.43 -6.79 -8.37
N ALA A 89 -6.06 -6.29 -7.18
CA ALA A 89 -4.98 -6.89 -6.40
C ALA A 89 -5.30 -8.34 -6.01
N GLN A 90 -6.54 -8.62 -5.59
CA GLN A 90 -6.97 -9.98 -5.25
C GLN A 90 -6.98 -10.91 -6.48
N GLU A 91 -7.38 -10.41 -7.64
CA GLU A 91 -7.31 -11.16 -8.89
C GLU A 91 -5.86 -11.46 -9.30
N ARG A 92 -4.96 -10.49 -9.18
CA ARG A 92 -3.53 -10.61 -9.54
C ARG A 92 -2.76 -11.55 -8.60
N LEU A 93 -2.95 -11.43 -7.29
CA LEU A 93 -2.16 -12.15 -6.28
C LEU A 93 -2.81 -13.47 -5.84
N GLY A 94 -4.09 -13.63 -6.14
CA GLY A 94 -4.86 -14.82 -5.80
C GLY A 94 -5.28 -14.88 -4.34
N LYS A 95 -5.95 -15.97 -3.98
CA LYS A 95 -6.39 -16.25 -2.61
C LYS A 95 -5.28 -17.02 -1.89
N SER A 96 -4.76 -16.43 -0.84
CA SER A 96 -3.79 -17.09 0.04
C SER A 96 -3.93 -16.51 1.46
N ASP A 97 -3.46 -17.23 2.45
CA ASP A 97 -3.41 -16.74 3.83
C ASP A 97 -2.35 -15.65 4.04
N ARG A 98 -1.50 -15.45 3.04
CA ARG A 98 -0.44 -14.44 3.06
C ARG A 98 -0.95 -13.01 2.85
N TYR A 99 -1.97 -12.83 2.00
CA TYR A 99 -2.45 -11.51 1.60
C TYR A 99 -3.80 -11.19 2.22
N ILE A 100 -3.88 -10.04 2.90
CA ILE A 100 -5.10 -9.52 3.51
C ILE A 100 -5.47 -8.23 2.78
N TYR A 101 -6.64 -8.21 2.16
CA TYR A 101 -7.10 -7.12 1.31
C TYR A 101 -8.07 -6.22 2.07
N VAL A 102 -7.76 -4.93 2.16
CA VAL A 102 -8.54 -3.95 2.93
C VAL A 102 -8.83 -2.72 2.08
N ALA A 103 -10.10 -2.47 1.76
CA ALA A 103 -10.51 -1.17 1.25
C ALA A 103 -10.74 -0.22 2.43
N GLY A 104 -9.95 0.86 2.52
CA GLY A 104 -9.98 1.72 3.70
C GLY A 104 -9.25 3.04 3.55
N ASP A 105 -9.52 3.95 4.47
CA ASP A 105 -8.99 5.31 4.49
C ASP A 105 -7.67 5.39 5.28
N VAL A 106 -6.62 5.91 4.64
CA VAL A 106 -5.31 6.12 5.26
C VAL A 106 -5.34 7.12 6.42
N TYR A 107 -6.33 8.02 6.45
CA TYR A 107 -6.51 8.98 7.53
C TYR A 107 -7.21 8.40 8.78
N ARG A 108 -7.74 7.16 8.66
CA ARG A 108 -8.47 6.44 9.71
C ARG A 108 -8.19 4.95 9.62
N LEU A 109 -6.92 4.55 9.81
CA LEU A 109 -6.50 3.17 9.69
C LEU A 109 -7.27 2.26 10.68
N PRO A 110 -7.97 1.21 10.20
CA PRO A 110 -8.81 0.35 11.02
C PRO A 110 -8.00 -0.73 11.76
N PHE A 111 -6.84 -0.37 12.28
CA PHE A 111 -5.93 -1.28 12.95
C PHE A 111 -5.61 -0.79 14.35
N VAL A 112 -5.32 -1.74 15.25
CA VAL A 112 -4.85 -1.44 16.61
C VAL A 112 -3.46 -0.86 16.60
N ASP A 113 -3.09 -0.16 17.68
CA ASP A 113 -1.77 0.45 17.83
C ASP A 113 -0.68 -0.63 17.86
N GLY A 114 0.45 -0.35 17.21
CA GLY A 114 1.62 -1.20 17.26
C GLY A 114 1.50 -2.57 16.57
N LEU A 115 0.50 -2.75 15.69
CA LEU A 115 0.20 -4.05 15.07
C LEU A 115 1.28 -4.51 14.07
N PHE A 116 1.90 -3.59 13.33
CA PHE A 116 2.75 -3.93 12.18
C PHE A 116 4.24 -3.87 12.50
N ASP A 117 4.99 -4.85 12.00
CA ASP A 117 6.45 -4.90 12.06
C ASP A 117 7.12 -4.03 11.00
N GLY A 118 6.37 -3.64 9.98
CA GLY A 118 6.82 -2.74 8.93
C GLY A 118 5.66 -2.17 8.13
N ALA A 119 5.92 -1.05 7.45
CA ALA A 119 4.99 -0.48 6.48
C ALA A 119 5.71 0.08 5.26
N THR A 120 5.00 0.11 4.14
CA THR A 120 5.44 0.76 2.90
C THR A 120 4.36 1.72 2.40
N MET A 121 4.78 2.86 1.87
CA MET A 121 3.95 3.80 1.14
C MET A 121 4.73 4.27 -0.09
N ILE A 122 4.40 3.69 -1.24
CA ILE A 122 5.16 3.88 -2.48
C ILE A 122 4.34 4.73 -3.45
N ARG A 123 4.81 5.95 -3.71
CA ARG A 123 4.18 6.90 -4.64
C ARG A 123 2.73 7.29 -4.30
N VAL A 124 2.40 7.36 -3.01
CA VAL A 124 1.05 7.68 -2.51
C VAL A 124 1.00 9.06 -1.85
N LEU A 125 2.02 9.45 -1.10
CA LEU A 125 1.97 10.64 -0.23
C LEU A 125 1.59 11.92 -0.99
N HIS A 126 2.01 12.07 -2.25
CA HIS A 126 1.72 13.25 -3.07
C HIS A 126 0.25 13.33 -3.53
N HIS A 127 -0.54 12.27 -3.33
CA HIS A 127 -1.99 12.25 -3.56
C HIS A 127 -2.80 12.58 -2.30
N LEU A 128 -2.13 12.78 -1.15
CA LEU A 128 -2.79 13.00 0.13
C LEU A 128 -2.84 14.48 0.47
N ALA A 129 -4.05 15.01 0.68
CA ALA A 129 -4.24 16.42 1.07
C ALA A 129 -3.67 16.73 2.46
N GLU A 130 -3.76 15.77 3.40
CA GLU A 130 -3.31 15.91 4.80
C GLU A 130 -2.21 14.90 5.14
N ALA A 131 -1.02 15.06 4.53
CA ALA A 131 0.11 14.15 4.69
C ALA A 131 0.47 13.91 6.18
N THR A 132 0.48 14.95 7.00
CA THR A 132 0.80 14.84 8.43
C THR A 132 -0.18 13.93 9.17
N ARG A 133 -1.47 14.00 8.86
CA ARG A 133 -2.50 13.17 9.48
C ARG A 133 -2.31 11.69 9.10
N SER A 134 -2.03 11.40 7.83
CA SER A 134 -1.76 10.03 7.38
C SER A 134 -0.50 9.47 8.05
N LEU A 135 0.57 10.24 8.13
CA LEU A 135 1.81 9.83 8.80
C LEU A 135 1.60 9.56 10.30
N ALA A 136 0.75 10.34 10.98
CA ALA A 136 0.38 10.07 12.37
C ALA A 136 -0.35 8.73 12.53
N GLN A 137 -1.27 8.39 11.62
CA GLN A 137 -1.93 7.08 11.62
C GLN A 137 -0.95 5.94 11.38
N ILE A 138 -0.03 6.10 10.44
CA ILE A 138 1.01 5.11 10.16
C ILE A 138 1.89 4.89 11.39
N ARG A 139 2.33 6.00 12.03
CA ARG A 139 3.13 5.93 13.26
C ARG A 139 2.40 5.19 14.38
N ARG A 140 1.10 5.38 14.53
CA ARG A 140 0.26 4.72 15.54
C ARG A 140 0.24 3.22 15.37
N VAL A 141 0.03 2.73 14.15
CA VAL A 141 -0.13 1.29 13.88
C VAL A 141 1.20 0.52 13.80
N LEU A 142 2.32 1.22 13.71
CA LEU A 142 3.66 0.62 13.68
C LEU A 142 4.15 0.29 15.08
N GLY A 143 4.65 -0.95 15.27
CA GLY A 143 5.28 -1.40 16.50
C GLY A 143 6.62 -0.70 16.76
N THR A 144 7.09 -0.79 18.00
CA THR A 144 8.41 -0.25 18.38
C THR A 144 9.52 -0.97 17.62
N GLY A 145 10.41 -0.22 16.99
CA GLY A 145 11.52 -0.76 16.19
C GLY A 145 11.13 -1.22 14.78
N SER A 146 9.86 -1.02 14.37
CA SER A 146 9.41 -1.32 13.02
C SER A 146 10.03 -0.38 11.98
N THR A 147 10.07 -0.80 10.73
CA THR A 147 10.58 -0.03 9.60
C THR A 147 9.44 0.54 8.76
N PHE A 148 9.50 1.84 8.45
CA PHE A 148 8.62 2.48 7.47
C PHE A 148 9.42 2.92 6.25
N ILE A 149 9.01 2.46 5.07
CA ILE A 149 9.58 2.87 3.78
C ILE A 149 8.60 3.80 3.08
N LEU A 150 9.05 5.01 2.80
CA LEU A 150 8.30 6.02 2.08
C LEU A 150 9.02 6.38 0.78
N GLU A 151 8.31 6.23 -0.34
CA GLU A 151 8.75 6.75 -1.63
C GLU A 151 7.83 7.90 -2.07
N VAL A 152 8.44 9.02 -2.42
CA VAL A 152 7.73 10.22 -2.88
C VAL A 152 8.21 10.59 -4.26
N ALA A 153 7.28 10.76 -5.22
CA ALA A 153 7.60 11.34 -6.51
C ALA A 153 7.98 12.83 -6.34
N THR A 154 9.10 13.23 -6.90
CA THR A 154 9.55 14.62 -6.89
C THR A 154 9.36 15.25 -8.26
N LYS A 155 9.32 16.61 -8.32
CA LYS A 155 9.21 17.34 -9.59
C LYS A 155 10.44 17.22 -10.51
N LEU A 156 11.49 16.56 -10.03
CA LEU A 156 12.76 16.36 -10.76
C LEU A 156 12.81 15.01 -11.50
N ASN A 157 11.75 14.23 -11.42
CA ASN A 157 11.61 12.94 -12.12
C ASN A 157 10.61 13.06 -13.24
#